data_3015cb0f4543b01e2112e217c094c555
#
_entry.id   3015cb0f4543b01e2112e217c094c555
#
_cell.length_a   1.000
_cell.length_b   1.000
_cell.length_c   1.000
_cell.angle_alpha   90.00
_cell.angle_beta   90.00
_cell.angle_gamma   90.00
#
_symmetry.space_group_name_H-M   'P 1'
#
loop_
_entity.id
_entity.type
_entity.pdbx_description
1 polymer ?
#
loop_
_entity_poly.entity_id
_entity_poly.type
_entity_poly.pdbx_seq_one_letter_code
_entity_poly.pdbx_strand_id
1 'polypeptide(L)'
;MSNVLNGYFDELTVGDRFATRARTITEADLVFFSGFSGDYSALHTDEEYAKRGPFGRRIAHGCLTLSVGTGLEFSLMSGSGPEDSIVAFYGMDRVRFVKPVFIGDTLHVEGEVLALEAKDETRGVVTIREEIKNPDGTTVAVLDKRTLRIAKAQSAG
;
A
#
# COMPACT_ATOMS: atom_id res chain seq x y z
N MET A 1 4.79 15.17 -15.34
CA MET A 1 5.28 14.59 -14.08
C MET A 1 5.33 13.08 -14.26
N SER A 2 6.49 12.46 -14.05
CA SER A 2 6.56 11.00 -14.03
C SER A 2 5.63 10.49 -12.95
N ASN A 3 4.78 9.52 -13.28
CA ASN A 3 3.94 8.90 -12.28
C ASN A 3 4.82 7.99 -11.42
N VAL A 4 5.04 8.35 -10.16
CA VAL A 4 5.90 7.61 -9.21
C VAL A 4 5.51 6.14 -9.14
N LEU A 5 4.23 5.82 -9.30
CA LEU A 5 3.74 4.44 -9.13
C LEU A 5 4.02 3.54 -10.31
N ASN A 6 4.02 4.06 -11.55
CA ASN A 6 4.25 3.28 -12.78
C ASN A 6 5.26 3.90 -13.75
N GLY A 7 6.11 4.84 -13.30
CA GLY A 7 7.24 5.34 -14.08
C GLY A 7 8.32 4.28 -14.27
N TYR A 8 9.07 4.36 -15.37
CA TYR A 8 10.27 3.57 -15.57
C TYR A 8 11.33 3.90 -14.52
N PHE A 9 12.24 2.95 -14.27
CA PHE A 9 13.28 3.11 -13.25
C PHE A 9 14.11 4.39 -13.42
N ASP A 10 14.49 4.71 -14.66
CA ASP A 10 15.33 5.86 -15.02
C ASP A 10 14.58 7.20 -15.13
N GLU A 11 13.27 7.19 -15.00
CA GLU A 11 12.43 8.41 -14.93
C GLU A 11 12.16 8.88 -13.51
N LEU A 12 12.51 8.08 -12.50
CA LEU A 12 12.25 8.39 -11.10
C LEU A 12 13.42 9.08 -10.44
N THR A 13 13.11 9.90 -9.44
CA THR A 13 14.09 10.62 -8.63
C THR A 13 13.80 10.40 -7.14
N VAL A 14 14.85 10.28 -6.33
CA VAL A 14 14.70 10.25 -4.87
C VAL A 14 14.03 11.55 -4.42
N GLY A 15 12.98 11.41 -3.60
CA GLY A 15 12.14 12.53 -3.15
C GLY A 15 10.87 12.71 -3.98
N ASP A 16 10.69 12.00 -5.10
CA ASP A 16 9.41 12.00 -5.84
C ASP A 16 8.29 11.48 -4.95
N ARG A 17 7.11 12.13 -5.03
CA ARG A 17 5.97 11.85 -4.13
C ARG A 17 4.69 11.57 -4.89
N PHE A 18 3.78 10.83 -4.22
CA PHE A 18 2.42 10.63 -4.69
C PHE A 18 1.44 10.62 -3.52
N ALA A 19 0.16 10.82 -3.83
CA ALA A 19 -0.95 10.55 -2.93
C ALA A 19 -2.09 9.92 -3.72
N THR A 20 -2.75 8.91 -3.12
CA THR A 20 -3.88 8.22 -3.74
C THR A 20 -5.21 8.91 -3.45
N ARG A 21 -6.25 8.52 -4.19
CA ARG A 21 -7.63 8.73 -3.72
C ARG A 21 -7.87 7.93 -2.43
N ALA A 22 -8.96 8.24 -1.74
CA ALA A 22 -9.33 7.56 -0.50
C ALA A 22 -10.39 6.47 -0.72
N ARG A 23 -10.47 5.51 0.23
CA ARG A 23 -11.47 4.45 0.27
C ARG A 23 -11.88 4.16 1.72
N THR A 24 -13.19 3.98 1.95
CA THR A 24 -13.72 3.62 3.28
C THR A 24 -13.66 2.11 3.50
N ILE A 25 -13.22 1.69 4.68
CA ILE A 25 -13.27 0.32 5.17
C ILE A 25 -14.69 -0.02 5.63
N THR A 26 -15.21 -1.14 5.16
CA THR A 26 -16.59 -1.58 5.43
C THR A 26 -16.63 -2.90 6.17
N GLU A 27 -17.80 -3.26 6.71
CA GLU A 27 -18.06 -4.60 7.30
C GLU A 27 -17.73 -5.71 6.28
N ALA A 28 -18.09 -5.52 5.02
CA ALA A 28 -17.84 -6.49 3.95
C ALA A 28 -16.34 -6.76 3.77
N ASP A 29 -15.48 -5.77 3.93
CA ASP A 29 -14.03 -5.94 3.82
C ASP A 29 -13.49 -6.89 4.89
N LEU A 30 -13.93 -6.75 6.14
CA LEU A 30 -13.51 -7.62 7.24
C LEU A 30 -14.00 -9.05 7.02
N VAL A 31 -15.27 -9.22 6.67
CA VAL A 31 -15.89 -10.55 6.42
C VAL A 31 -15.18 -11.24 5.25
N PHE A 32 -14.98 -10.54 4.14
CA PHE A 32 -14.29 -11.08 2.97
C PHE A 32 -12.85 -11.48 3.31
N PHE A 33 -12.12 -10.61 4.01
CA PHE A 33 -10.72 -10.87 4.36
C PHE A 33 -10.58 -12.05 5.32
N SER A 34 -11.47 -12.17 6.33
CA SER A 34 -11.49 -13.34 7.22
C SER A 34 -11.71 -14.64 6.43
N GLY A 35 -12.66 -14.64 5.49
CA GLY A 35 -12.91 -15.81 4.65
C GLY A 35 -11.77 -16.16 3.70
N PHE A 36 -11.10 -15.15 3.15
CA PHE A 36 -9.98 -15.33 2.24
C PHE A 36 -8.71 -15.81 2.97
N SER A 37 -8.37 -15.18 4.11
CA SER A 37 -7.14 -15.44 4.86
C SER A 37 -7.24 -16.62 5.81
N GLY A 38 -8.45 -16.97 6.26
CA GLY A 38 -8.68 -17.88 7.36
C GLY A 38 -8.48 -17.26 8.76
N ASP A 39 -8.20 -15.95 8.85
CA ASP A 39 -8.04 -15.26 10.13
C ASP A 39 -9.40 -14.81 10.68
N TYR A 40 -9.99 -15.70 11.47
CA TYR A 40 -11.24 -15.49 12.22
C TYR A 40 -10.99 -15.07 13.67
N SER A 41 -9.86 -14.41 13.97
CA SER A 41 -9.60 -13.92 15.32
C SER A 41 -10.78 -13.10 15.85
N ALA A 42 -11.16 -13.34 17.10
CA ALA A 42 -12.28 -12.68 17.75
C ALA A 42 -12.17 -11.14 17.76
N LEU A 43 -10.95 -10.61 17.70
CA LEU A 43 -10.69 -9.17 17.59
C LEU A 43 -11.30 -8.55 16.32
N HIS A 44 -11.44 -9.33 15.26
CA HIS A 44 -11.97 -8.90 13.96
C HIS A 44 -13.43 -9.34 13.73
N THR A 45 -13.86 -10.42 14.40
CA THR A 45 -15.10 -11.13 14.06
C THR A 45 -16.15 -11.15 15.16
N ASP A 46 -15.78 -10.90 16.42
CA ASP A 46 -16.68 -10.92 17.58
C ASP A 46 -16.75 -9.54 18.24
N GLU A 47 -17.89 -8.85 18.03
CA GLU A 47 -18.09 -7.51 18.57
C GLU A 47 -18.12 -7.49 20.09
N GLU A 48 -18.75 -8.51 20.75
CA GLU A 48 -18.83 -8.58 22.21
C GLU A 48 -17.47 -8.86 22.86
N TYR A 49 -16.62 -9.63 22.17
CA TYR A 49 -15.22 -9.80 22.59
C TYR A 49 -14.44 -8.48 22.43
N ALA A 50 -14.54 -7.83 21.28
CA ALA A 50 -13.79 -6.63 20.97
C ALA A 50 -14.15 -5.43 21.85
N LYS A 51 -15.43 -5.30 22.26
CA LYS A 51 -15.90 -4.28 23.22
C LYS A 51 -15.18 -4.34 24.57
N ARG A 52 -14.79 -5.54 25.02
CA ARG A 52 -14.06 -5.71 26.28
C ARG A 52 -12.55 -5.53 26.14
N GLY A 53 -12.07 -5.44 24.92
CA GLY A 53 -10.65 -5.26 24.60
C GLY A 53 -10.21 -3.80 24.59
N PRO A 54 -8.91 -3.57 24.35
CA PRO A 54 -8.32 -2.22 24.43
C PRO A 54 -8.83 -1.25 23.35
N PHE A 55 -9.43 -1.74 22.28
CA PHE A 55 -9.93 -0.92 21.16
C PHE A 55 -11.42 -0.58 21.28
N GLY A 56 -12.16 -1.27 22.15
CA GLY A 56 -13.59 -1.02 22.43
C GLY A 56 -14.55 -1.44 21.31
N ARG A 57 -14.06 -1.92 20.18
CA ARG A 57 -14.80 -2.43 19.02
C ARG A 57 -13.90 -3.22 18.09
N ARG A 58 -14.47 -3.94 17.11
CA ARG A 58 -13.67 -4.69 16.13
C ARG A 58 -12.78 -3.76 15.32
N ILE A 59 -11.59 -4.23 15.02
CA ILE A 59 -10.64 -3.54 14.13
C ILE A 59 -10.40 -4.33 12.85
N ALA A 60 -9.98 -3.65 11.80
CA ALA A 60 -9.52 -4.28 10.57
C ALA A 60 -8.23 -5.06 10.81
N HIS A 61 -8.04 -6.18 10.09
CA HIS A 61 -6.77 -6.91 10.07
C HIS A 61 -5.67 -5.99 9.54
N GLY A 62 -4.47 -6.09 10.10
CA GLY A 62 -3.32 -5.34 9.60
C GLY A 62 -3.03 -5.65 8.11
N CYS A 63 -3.08 -6.93 7.73
CA CYS A 63 -2.90 -7.33 6.34
C CYS A 63 -4.03 -6.84 5.41
N LEU A 64 -5.27 -6.72 5.89
CA LEU A 64 -6.34 -6.07 5.12
C LEU A 64 -5.99 -4.60 4.84
N THR A 65 -5.52 -3.88 5.86
CA THR A 65 -5.10 -2.47 5.72
C THR A 65 -3.99 -2.33 4.66
N LEU A 66 -2.97 -3.20 4.66
CA LEU A 66 -1.92 -3.22 3.63
C LEU A 66 -2.50 -3.53 2.24
N SER A 67 -3.38 -4.51 2.14
CA SER A 67 -4.01 -4.90 0.86
C SER A 67 -4.84 -3.77 0.27
N VAL A 68 -5.58 -3.05 1.11
CA VAL A 68 -6.34 -1.85 0.68
C VAL A 68 -5.41 -0.74 0.21
N GLY A 69 -4.30 -0.49 0.93
CA GLY A 69 -3.27 0.47 0.52
C GLY A 69 -2.74 0.15 -0.87
N THR A 70 -2.29 -1.09 -1.10
CA THR A 70 -1.82 -1.55 -2.42
C THR A 70 -2.88 -1.38 -3.51
N GLY A 71 -4.14 -1.70 -3.23
CA GLY A 71 -5.25 -1.53 -4.18
C GLY A 71 -5.52 -0.07 -4.54
N LEU A 72 -5.35 0.85 -3.59
CA LEU A 72 -5.49 2.29 -3.83
C LEU A 72 -4.42 2.82 -4.79
N GLU A 73 -3.18 2.33 -4.67
CA GLU A 73 -2.10 2.67 -5.61
C GLU A 73 -2.40 2.17 -7.02
N PHE A 74 -2.88 0.92 -7.15
CA PHE A 74 -3.28 0.37 -8.44
C PHE A 74 -4.30 1.24 -9.17
N SER A 75 -5.19 1.89 -8.42
CA SER A 75 -6.18 2.80 -9.00
C SER A 75 -5.59 4.06 -9.63
N LEU A 76 -4.39 4.48 -9.20
CA LEU A 76 -3.64 5.58 -9.83
C LEU A 76 -2.83 5.10 -11.04
N MET A 77 -2.42 3.84 -11.05
CA MET A 77 -1.63 3.27 -12.13
C MET A 77 -2.47 3.05 -13.39
N SER A 78 -3.75 2.68 -13.22
CA SER A 78 -4.65 2.41 -14.33
C SER A 78 -4.79 3.61 -15.29
N GLY A 79 -4.31 3.44 -16.52
CA GLY A 79 -4.45 4.41 -17.61
C GLY A 79 -3.51 5.61 -17.57
N SER A 80 -2.50 5.63 -16.70
CA SER A 80 -1.63 6.80 -16.52
C SER A 80 -0.14 6.57 -16.78
N GLY A 81 0.25 5.48 -17.42
CA GLY A 81 1.65 5.19 -17.75
C GLY A 81 1.88 3.79 -18.27
N PRO A 82 3.13 3.38 -18.49
CA PRO A 82 3.44 2.05 -19.01
C PRO A 82 3.04 0.99 -17.98
N GLU A 83 2.14 0.09 -18.37
CA GLU A 83 1.70 -1.04 -17.51
C GLU A 83 2.83 -2.05 -17.26
N ASP A 84 3.82 -2.05 -18.13
CA ASP A 84 4.96 -2.98 -18.15
C ASP A 84 6.21 -2.46 -17.43
N SER A 85 6.18 -1.26 -16.85
CA SER A 85 7.35 -0.72 -16.12
C SER A 85 7.71 -1.52 -14.86
N ILE A 86 6.72 -2.15 -14.20
CA ILE A 86 6.89 -2.96 -13.01
C ILE A 86 7.03 -4.43 -13.38
N VAL A 87 8.22 -4.99 -13.18
CA VAL A 87 8.50 -6.41 -13.41
C VAL A 87 7.94 -7.27 -12.29
N ALA A 88 8.12 -6.83 -11.03
CA ALA A 88 7.70 -7.58 -9.87
C ALA A 88 7.54 -6.71 -8.62
N PHE A 89 6.61 -7.11 -7.76
CA PHE A 89 6.58 -6.71 -6.37
C PHE A 89 7.73 -7.43 -5.65
N TYR A 90 8.73 -6.69 -5.16
CA TYR A 90 9.98 -7.25 -4.67
C TYR A 90 9.97 -7.53 -3.17
N GLY A 91 9.17 -6.77 -2.41
CA GLY A 91 8.99 -6.97 -0.98
C GLY A 91 8.52 -5.73 -0.25
N MET A 92 8.32 -5.91 1.05
CA MET A 92 8.03 -4.84 2.02
C MET A 92 8.98 -4.97 3.20
N ASP A 93 9.60 -3.86 3.57
CA ASP A 93 10.45 -3.76 4.76
C ASP A 93 9.81 -2.80 5.77
N ARG A 94 10.21 -2.93 7.04
CA ARG A 94 9.83 -2.01 8.12
C ARG A 94 8.31 -1.77 8.25
N VAL A 95 7.51 -2.79 8.00
CA VAL A 95 6.05 -2.71 8.16
C VAL A 95 5.70 -2.52 9.63
N ARG A 96 4.90 -1.48 9.93
CA ARG A 96 4.39 -1.17 11.27
C ARG A 96 2.93 -0.75 11.19
N PHE A 97 2.11 -1.32 12.06
CA PHE A 97 0.73 -0.90 12.30
C PHE A 97 0.74 0.01 13.53
N VAL A 98 0.62 1.31 13.32
CA VAL A 98 0.84 2.32 14.38
C VAL A 98 -0.45 2.78 15.04
N LYS A 99 -1.59 2.57 14.37
CA LYS A 99 -2.94 2.85 14.89
C LYS A 99 -3.92 1.78 14.40
N PRO A 100 -4.96 1.45 15.20
CA PRO A 100 -6.03 0.57 14.72
C PRO A 100 -6.82 1.24 13.61
N VAL A 101 -7.31 0.43 12.68
CA VAL A 101 -8.26 0.84 11.63
C VAL A 101 -9.63 0.24 11.98
N PHE A 102 -10.66 1.05 11.96
CA PHE A 102 -12.03 0.65 12.29
C PHE A 102 -12.91 0.58 11.03
N ILE A 103 -14.00 -0.18 11.13
CA ILE A 103 -15.08 -0.10 10.14
C ILE A 103 -15.60 1.34 10.10
N GLY A 104 -15.68 1.91 8.91
CA GLY A 104 -16.06 3.32 8.69
C GLY A 104 -14.87 4.27 8.52
N ASP A 105 -13.65 3.85 8.86
CA ASP A 105 -12.45 4.65 8.59
C ASP A 105 -12.20 4.74 7.09
N THR A 106 -11.82 5.92 6.65
CA THR A 106 -11.45 6.16 5.25
C THR A 106 -9.93 6.25 5.15
N LEU A 107 -9.34 5.54 4.20
CA LEU A 107 -7.88 5.44 4.06
C LEU A 107 -7.43 5.98 2.71
N HIS A 108 -6.26 6.62 2.69
CA HIS A 108 -5.48 6.93 1.50
C HIS A 108 -4.01 6.60 1.74
N VAL A 109 -3.20 6.60 0.68
CA VAL A 109 -1.76 6.35 0.77
C VAL A 109 -1.01 7.57 0.29
N GLU A 110 0.00 7.96 1.04
CA GLU A 110 1.03 8.91 0.62
C GLU A 110 2.36 8.18 0.54
N GLY A 111 3.15 8.48 -0.49
CA GLY A 111 4.44 7.82 -0.67
C GLY A 111 5.52 8.76 -1.17
N GLU A 112 6.78 8.38 -0.87
CA GLU A 112 8.00 9.08 -1.29
C GLU A 112 9.07 8.08 -1.71
N VAL A 113 9.71 8.29 -2.86
CA VAL A 113 10.85 7.50 -3.32
C VAL A 113 12.04 7.75 -2.39
N LEU A 114 12.49 6.69 -1.70
CA LEU A 114 13.62 6.76 -0.78
C LEU A 114 14.94 6.38 -1.43
N ALA A 115 14.92 5.39 -2.34
CA ALA A 115 16.14 4.86 -2.95
C ALA A 115 15.86 4.27 -4.32
N LEU A 116 16.86 4.37 -5.18
CA LEU A 116 16.93 3.78 -6.51
C LEU A 116 18.22 2.94 -6.60
N GLU A 117 18.09 1.63 -6.72
CA GLU A 117 19.21 0.70 -6.76
C GLU A 117 19.26 -0.03 -8.11
N ALA A 118 20.17 0.37 -9.01
CA ALA A 118 20.38 -0.36 -10.27
C ALA A 118 20.81 -1.81 -9.98
N LYS A 119 20.18 -2.77 -10.65
CA LYS A 119 20.54 -4.19 -10.60
C LYS A 119 21.37 -4.60 -11.80
N ASP A 120 21.04 -4.08 -12.96
CA ASP A 120 21.76 -4.26 -14.21
C ASP A 120 21.50 -3.04 -15.12
N GLU A 121 21.94 -3.11 -16.38
CA GLU A 121 21.74 -2.01 -17.36
C GLU A 121 20.27 -1.77 -17.73
N THR A 122 19.38 -2.69 -17.39
CA THR A 122 17.99 -2.72 -17.85
C THR A 122 16.96 -2.58 -16.73
N ARG A 123 17.37 -2.79 -15.48
CA ARG A 123 16.45 -2.89 -14.34
C ARG A 123 17.04 -2.33 -13.05
N GLY A 124 16.17 -1.88 -12.18
CA GLY A 124 16.53 -1.46 -10.83
C GLY A 124 15.41 -1.67 -9.83
N VAL A 125 15.76 -1.64 -8.55
CA VAL A 125 14.81 -1.68 -7.44
C VAL A 125 14.51 -0.27 -6.98
N VAL A 126 13.23 0.07 -6.97
CA VAL A 126 12.70 1.32 -6.40
C VAL A 126 12.18 1.02 -5.01
N THR A 127 12.68 1.76 -4.01
CA THR A 127 12.18 1.71 -2.63
C THR A 127 11.35 2.95 -2.36
N ILE A 128 10.10 2.75 -1.96
CA ILE A 128 9.14 3.82 -1.66
C ILE A 128 8.74 3.68 -0.19
N ARG A 129 8.91 4.73 0.61
CA ARG A 129 8.27 4.88 1.90
C ARG A 129 6.80 5.18 1.68
N GLU A 130 5.93 4.40 2.28
CA GLU A 130 4.49 4.59 2.22
C GLU A 130 3.90 4.76 3.62
N GLU A 131 2.96 5.70 3.70
CA GLU A 131 2.13 5.93 4.87
C GLU A 131 0.66 5.76 4.48
N ILE A 132 -0.02 4.83 5.13
CA ILE A 132 -1.48 4.69 5.02
C ILE A 132 -2.09 5.59 6.08
N LYS A 133 -2.96 6.50 5.67
CA LYS A 133 -3.50 7.57 6.52
C LYS A 133 -5.01 7.67 6.48
N ASN A 134 -5.57 8.16 7.57
CA ASN A 134 -6.93 8.70 7.62
C ASN A 134 -6.98 10.12 7.02
N PRO A 135 -8.16 10.66 6.67
CA PRO A 135 -8.29 12.00 6.07
C PRO A 135 -7.81 13.15 6.97
N ASP A 136 -7.76 12.95 8.28
CA ASP A 136 -7.22 13.91 9.24
C ASP A 136 -5.68 13.93 9.30
N GLY A 137 -5.01 13.12 8.47
CA GLY A 137 -3.57 12.99 8.41
C GLY A 137 -2.97 12.00 9.42
N THR A 138 -3.80 11.32 10.22
CA THR A 138 -3.31 10.27 11.15
C THR A 138 -2.78 9.08 10.38
N THR A 139 -1.50 8.75 10.56
CA THR A 139 -0.88 7.56 10.00
C THR A 139 -1.33 6.32 10.77
N VAL A 140 -1.87 5.31 10.07
CA VAL A 140 -2.31 4.03 10.64
C VAL A 140 -1.32 2.90 10.36
N ALA A 141 -0.63 2.95 9.22
CA ALA A 141 0.45 2.02 8.91
C ALA A 141 1.57 2.71 8.12
N VAL A 142 2.79 2.21 8.29
CA VAL A 142 3.99 2.64 7.54
C VAL A 142 4.72 1.42 7.01
N LEU A 143 5.34 1.54 5.84
CA LEU A 143 6.16 0.51 5.25
C LEU A 143 7.14 1.10 4.22
N ASP A 144 8.17 0.32 3.90
CA ASP A 144 9.01 0.59 2.74
C ASP A 144 8.73 -0.49 1.70
N LYS A 145 7.99 -0.13 0.66
CA LYS A 145 7.69 -1.02 -0.47
C LYS A 145 8.83 -1.01 -1.47
N ARG A 146 9.16 -2.20 -1.97
CA ARG A 146 10.20 -2.39 -2.98
C ARG A 146 9.60 -3.02 -4.24
N THR A 147 9.85 -2.40 -5.38
CA THR A 147 9.42 -2.90 -6.69
C THR A 147 10.61 -3.01 -7.62
N LEU A 148 10.69 -4.12 -8.38
CA LEU A 148 11.63 -4.26 -9.47
C LEU A 148 11.03 -3.62 -10.72
N ARG A 149 11.75 -2.67 -11.33
CA ARG A 149 11.30 -1.92 -12.50
C ARG A 149 12.29 -1.96 -13.63
N ILE A 150 11.79 -1.87 -14.87
CA ILE A 150 12.63 -1.73 -16.07
C ILE A 150 12.97 -0.26 -16.33
N ALA A 151 14.10 -0.05 -17.01
CA ALA A 151 14.48 1.23 -17.56
C ALA A 151 13.83 1.45 -18.95
N LYS A 152 13.48 2.68 -19.27
CA LYS A 152 12.76 3.06 -20.51
C LYS A 152 13.47 2.62 -21.79
N ALA A 153 14.80 2.66 -21.81
CA ALA A 153 15.60 2.30 -22.98
C ALA A 153 15.39 0.87 -23.48
N GLN A 154 14.79 -0.01 -22.66
CA GLN A 154 14.54 -1.42 -23.00
C GLN A 154 13.10 -1.71 -23.44
N SER A 155 12.18 -0.75 -23.31
CA SER A 155 10.78 -0.95 -23.71
C SER A 155 10.50 -0.72 -25.20
N ALA A 156 11.52 -0.35 -25.99
CA ALA A 156 11.42 0.00 -27.40
C ALA A 156 11.84 -1.15 -28.35
N GLY A 157 11.92 -2.39 -27.85
CA GLY A 157 12.31 -3.57 -28.60
C GLY A 157 11.16 -4.53 -28.87
#